data_2e757d9a54327eb2b9a624cf0da07312
#
_entry.id   2e757d9a54327eb2b9a624cf0da07312
#
_cell.length_a   1.000
_cell.length_b   1.000
_cell.length_c   1.000
_cell.angle_alpha   90.00
_cell.angle_beta   90.00
_cell.angle_gamma   90.00
#
_symmetry.space_group_name_H-M   'P 1'
#
loop_
_entity.id
_entity.type
_entity.pdbx_description
1 polymer ?
#
loop_
_entity_poly.entity_id
_entity_poly.type
_entity_poly.pdbx_seq_one_letter_code
_entity_poly.pdbx_strand_id
1 'polypeptide(L)'
;MAEPVRLQLLVGPAVPLPAPRAVLDAIQSVKVESNSGETQSGFELTFSISNRSPLHTLFLLTGGSSIPILRVVVAVTMGGSTTVLIDGVMTNHEIRSDGGPTSTLTVRGKDLTALMDVIPLDGLPYPAMPPALRVLVAVAKYAAFGVIPLVIPSVIEDIPIPVDRIPRHQGTDYAYVKSLAHEVGYVFYIDPGPVPGMSKAYWGPEIRVGAPQHALNAGGTDGPHVNVKDLAFTFDKERKEFPVVYIQEPASKVPIPIPIPDISPFSPPLGLIPPLPPKITFLKDTAKMNPALALMRGLAYSGQHSDAVFGTGSLDVARYGHVLKSRQLVGVRGAGEAFDGLHYVTSVTSTLKRGEFTQSFSLARNGLLSTIPVVPT
;
A
#
# COMPACT_ATOMS: atom_id res chain seq x y z
N MET A 1 4.48 -17.15 -27.83
CA MET A 1 4.77 -15.73 -28.11
C MET A 1 4.30 -14.94 -26.90
N ALA A 2 5.16 -14.08 -26.34
CA ALA A 2 4.75 -13.22 -25.22
C ALA A 2 3.60 -12.30 -25.70
N GLU A 3 2.51 -12.23 -24.93
CA GLU A 3 1.39 -11.37 -25.28
C GLU A 3 1.79 -9.89 -25.17
N PRO A 4 1.37 -9.04 -26.12
CA PRO A 4 1.76 -7.65 -26.11
C PRO A 4 1.13 -6.91 -24.92
N VAL A 5 1.96 -6.30 -24.10
CA VAL A 5 1.52 -5.41 -23.04
C VAL A 5 1.14 -4.06 -23.63
N ARG A 6 -0.09 -3.60 -23.37
CA ARG A 6 -0.58 -2.30 -23.82
C ARG A 6 -0.71 -1.35 -22.63
N LEU A 7 0.04 -0.26 -22.64
CA LEU A 7 -0.09 0.83 -21.68
C LEU A 7 -1.33 1.68 -22.00
N GLN A 8 -2.11 1.99 -20.98
CA GLN A 8 -3.19 2.98 -21.00
C GLN A 8 -2.89 4.07 -19.99
N LEU A 9 -2.92 5.31 -20.46
CA LEU A 9 -2.76 6.50 -19.61
C LEU A 9 -4.02 7.36 -19.74
N LEU A 10 -4.66 7.66 -18.59
CA LEU A 10 -5.78 8.59 -18.55
C LEU A 10 -5.37 9.78 -17.70
N VAL A 11 -5.74 10.97 -18.16
CA VAL A 11 -5.35 12.23 -17.53
C VAL A 11 -6.53 13.20 -17.54
N GLY A 12 -6.71 13.94 -16.47
CA GLY A 12 -7.79 14.94 -16.40
C GLY A 12 -7.95 15.49 -14.97
N PRO A 13 -8.85 16.46 -14.76
CA PRO A 13 -9.06 17.03 -13.42
C PRO A 13 -9.72 16.01 -12.46
N ALA A 14 -11.02 15.86 -12.47
CA ALA A 14 -11.74 14.89 -11.62
C ALA A 14 -12.01 13.58 -12.36
N VAL A 15 -12.47 13.66 -13.62
CA VAL A 15 -12.74 12.52 -14.49
C VAL A 15 -11.60 12.41 -15.50
N PRO A 16 -10.72 11.38 -15.37
CA PRO A 16 -9.60 11.23 -16.29
C PRO A 16 -10.05 10.67 -17.64
N LEU A 17 -9.57 11.26 -18.72
CA LEU A 17 -9.82 10.85 -20.10
C LEU A 17 -8.56 10.22 -20.71
N PRO A 18 -8.70 9.32 -21.70
CA PRO A 18 -7.55 8.76 -22.40
C PRO A 18 -6.61 9.83 -22.92
N ALA A 19 -5.32 9.70 -22.61
CA ALA A 19 -4.31 10.63 -23.06
C ALA A 19 -4.21 10.63 -24.60
N PRO A 20 -3.98 11.78 -25.23
CA PRO A 20 -3.77 11.86 -26.67
C PRO A 20 -2.59 10.99 -27.12
N ARG A 21 -2.63 10.47 -28.35
CA ARG A 21 -1.60 9.59 -28.90
C ARG A 21 -0.20 10.22 -28.85
N ALA A 22 -0.11 11.52 -29.12
CA ALA A 22 1.14 12.27 -29.05
C ALA A 22 1.78 12.24 -27.64
N VAL A 23 0.96 12.16 -26.57
CA VAL A 23 1.44 12.01 -25.19
C VAL A 23 2.01 10.62 -24.99
N LEU A 24 1.31 9.57 -25.45
CA LEU A 24 1.76 8.18 -25.34
C LEU A 24 3.05 7.95 -26.15
N ASP A 25 3.17 8.55 -27.31
CA ASP A 25 4.35 8.45 -28.18
C ASP A 25 5.58 9.14 -27.56
N ALA A 26 5.39 10.16 -26.73
CA ALA A 26 6.46 10.87 -26.04
C ALA A 26 6.96 10.15 -24.76
N ILE A 27 6.26 9.12 -24.27
CA ILE A 27 6.64 8.38 -23.07
C ILE A 27 7.96 7.65 -23.30
N GLN A 28 8.93 7.89 -22.41
CA GLN A 28 10.18 7.14 -22.31
C GLN A 28 10.09 6.03 -21.28
N SER A 29 9.53 6.34 -20.10
CA SER A 29 9.33 5.38 -19.03
C SER A 29 8.16 5.74 -18.13
N VAL A 30 7.53 4.70 -17.56
CA VAL A 30 6.50 4.80 -16.52
C VAL A 30 6.98 3.96 -15.36
N LYS A 31 7.08 4.56 -14.17
CA LYS A 31 7.37 3.87 -12.92
C LYS A 31 6.17 4.06 -11.99
N VAL A 32 5.65 2.94 -11.47
CA VAL A 32 4.57 2.95 -10.47
C VAL A 32 5.01 2.13 -9.28
N GLU A 33 4.91 2.73 -8.11
CA GLU A 33 5.23 2.10 -6.84
C GLU A 33 3.95 1.92 -6.02
N SER A 34 3.63 0.67 -5.70
CA SER A 34 2.48 0.29 -4.87
C SER A 34 2.98 -0.35 -3.59
N ASN A 35 2.64 0.25 -2.44
CA ASN A 35 3.13 -0.14 -1.13
C ASN A 35 2.01 -0.63 -0.22
N SER A 36 2.32 -1.56 0.69
CA SER A 36 1.47 -1.92 1.82
C SER A 36 1.76 -1.03 3.03
N GLY A 37 0.92 -1.16 4.05
CA GLY A 37 1.10 -0.46 5.32
C GLY A 37 0.93 1.05 5.19
N GLU A 38 1.81 1.80 5.83
CA GLU A 38 1.70 3.25 5.99
C GLU A 38 2.32 4.10 4.86
N THR A 39 3.06 3.47 3.94
CA THR A 39 3.73 4.18 2.84
C THR A 39 2.75 4.47 1.71
N GLN A 40 2.65 5.73 1.30
CA GLN A 40 1.84 6.11 0.15
C GLN A 40 2.39 5.50 -1.13
N SER A 41 1.51 5.08 -2.02
CA SER A 41 1.86 4.67 -3.38
C SER A 41 2.11 5.91 -4.26
N GLY A 42 2.90 5.74 -5.33
CA GLY A 42 3.25 6.86 -6.18
C GLY A 42 3.57 6.45 -7.61
N PHE A 43 3.75 7.45 -8.46
CA PHE A 43 4.16 7.24 -9.85
C PHE A 43 5.16 8.29 -10.33
N GLU A 44 5.93 7.89 -11.33
CA GLU A 44 6.82 8.76 -12.09
C GLU A 44 6.66 8.46 -13.58
N LEU A 45 6.35 9.50 -14.36
CA LEU A 45 6.24 9.45 -15.82
C LEU A 45 7.36 10.28 -16.43
N THR A 46 8.14 9.70 -17.31
CA THR A 46 9.21 10.40 -18.03
C THR A 46 8.87 10.51 -19.50
N PHE A 47 8.93 11.73 -20.01
CA PHE A 47 8.60 12.06 -21.41
C PHE A 47 9.78 12.74 -22.09
N SER A 48 9.93 12.46 -23.39
CA SER A 48 10.76 13.30 -24.28
C SER A 48 9.88 14.36 -24.91
N ILE A 49 10.22 15.64 -24.71
CA ILE A 49 9.43 16.76 -25.21
C ILE A 49 10.28 17.67 -26.09
N SER A 50 9.63 18.27 -27.09
CA SER A 50 10.19 19.38 -27.87
C SER A 50 9.51 20.69 -27.45
N ASN A 51 10.07 21.83 -27.81
CA ASN A 51 9.54 23.16 -27.45
C ASN A 51 8.10 23.42 -27.92
N ARG A 52 7.55 22.60 -28.83
CA ARG A 52 6.16 22.71 -29.36
C ARG A 52 5.27 21.53 -28.90
N SER A 53 5.70 20.76 -27.91
CA SER A 53 4.94 19.60 -27.46
C SER A 53 3.63 20.00 -26.74
N PRO A 54 2.50 19.34 -27.01
CA PRO A 54 1.24 19.56 -26.29
C PRO A 54 1.35 19.21 -24.80
N LEU A 55 2.39 18.49 -24.39
CA LEU A 55 2.70 18.19 -23.00
C LEU A 55 3.00 19.43 -22.15
N HIS A 56 3.46 20.53 -22.77
CA HIS A 56 3.62 21.82 -22.09
C HIS A 56 2.30 22.31 -21.50
N THR A 57 1.21 22.25 -22.28
CA THR A 57 -0.10 22.68 -21.81
C THR A 57 -0.69 21.70 -20.80
N LEU A 58 -0.52 20.39 -21.03
CA LEU A 58 -1.16 19.37 -20.22
C LEU A 58 -0.53 19.25 -18.81
N PHE A 59 0.79 19.27 -18.72
CA PHE A 59 1.48 19.03 -17.44
C PHE A 59 2.12 20.28 -16.85
N LEU A 60 2.67 21.17 -17.65
CA LEU A 60 3.43 22.31 -17.13
C LEU A 60 2.56 23.47 -16.68
N LEU A 61 1.39 23.65 -17.29
CA LEU A 61 0.43 24.66 -16.87
C LEU A 61 -0.53 24.16 -15.80
N THR A 62 -0.45 22.86 -15.47
CA THR A 62 -1.23 22.26 -14.39
C THR A 62 -0.57 22.52 -13.04
N GLY A 63 -1.37 22.66 -11.99
CA GLY A 63 -0.90 23.01 -10.66
C GLY A 63 -0.95 24.51 -10.37
N GLY A 64 -1.29 25.34 -11.39
CA GLY A 64 -1.65 26.74 -11.22
C GLY A 64 -3.14 26.93 -10.93
N SER A 65 -3.58 28.19 -10.88
CA SER A 65 -4.96 28.57 -10.55
C SER A 65 -6.03 28.02 -11.53
N SER A 66 -5.64 27.72 -12.77
CA SER A 66 -6.58 27.27 -13.81
C SER A 66 -6.89 25.77 -13.76
N ILE A 67 -5.91 24.94 -13.39
CA ILE A 67 -6.06 23.49 -13.24
C ILE A 67 -5.31 23.07 -11.97
N PRO A 68 -5.92 23.19 -10.78
CA PRO A 68 -5.23 22.95 -9.51
C PRO A 68 -4.90 21.47 -9.27
N ILE A 69 -5.66 20.55 -9.87
CA ILE A 69 -5.51 19.10 -9.69
C ILE A 69 -5.44 18.44 -11.07
N LEU A 70 -4.38 17.66 -11.30
CA LEU A 70 -4.28 16.78 -12.45
C LEU A 70 -4.25 15.33 -11.96
N ARG A 71 -5.33 14.60 -12.21
CA ARG A 71 -5.45 13.18 -11.93
C ARG A 71 -4.81 12.38 -13.06
N VAL A 72 -4.09 11.35 -12.71
CA VAL A 72 -3.37 10.45 -13.61
C VAL A 72 -3.70 9.02 -13.25
N VAL A 73 -4.23 8.26 -14.22
CA VAL A 73 -4.49 6.82 -14.06
C VAL A 73 -3.58 6.07 -15.02
N VAL A 74 -2.81 5.14 -14.49
CA VAL A 74 -1.96 4.24 -15.27
C VAL A 74 -2.52 2.84 -15.20
N ALA A 75 -2.83 2.27 -16.35
CA ALA A 75 -3.31 0.90 -16.47
C ALA A 75 -2.54 0.14 -17.56
N VAL A 76 -2.49 -1.17 -17.45
CA VAL A 76 -1.88 -2.07 -18.42
C VAL A 76 -2.89 -3.14 -18.82
N THR A 77 -2.92 -3.45 -20.11
CA THR A 77 -3.72 -4.56 -20.65
C THR A 77 -2.78 -5.66 -21.13
N MET A 78 -2.97 -6.85 -20.63
CA MET A 78 -2.25 -8.07 -21.01
C MET A 78 -3.22 -9.24 -21.04
N GLY A 79 -3.18 -10.09 -22.07
CA GLY A 79 -4.07 -11.24 -22.19
C GLY A 79 -5.57 -10.89 -22.18
N GLY A 80 -5.94 -9.71 -22.70
CA GLY A 80 -7.33 -9.25 -22.66
C GLY A 80 -7.80 -8.73 -21.28
N SER A 81 -6.98 -8.86 -20.23
CA SER A 81 -7.27 -8.35 -18.90
C SER A 81 -6.59 -6.99 -18.66
N THR A 82 -7.34 -6.03 -18.14
CA THR A 82 -6.82 -4.70 -17.77
C THR A 82 -6.58 -4.63 -16.27
N THR A 83 -5.36 -4.26 -15.88
CA THR A 83 -4.98 -4.00 -14.49
C THR A 83 -4.63 -2.53 -14.33
N VAL A 84 -5.31 -1.84 -13.43
CA VAL A 84 -4.95 -0.48 -13.02
C VAL A 84 -3.79 -0.57 -12.05
N LEU A 85 -2.66 0.06 -12.41
CA LEU A 85 -1.46 0.07 -11.56
C LEU A 85 -1.54 1.15 -10.50
N ILE A 86 -2.04 2.33 -10.86
CA ILE A 86 -2.24 3.45 -9.95
C ILE A 86 -3.33 4.38 -10.47
N ASP A 87 -4.04 4.97 -9.53
CA ASP A 87 -4.93 6.10 -9.71
C ASP A 87 -4.48 7.17 -8.71
N GLY A 88 -3.98 8.28 -9.21
CA GLY A 88 -3.33 9.26 -8.37
C GLY A 88 -3.40 10.67 -8.94
N VAL A 89 -2.73 11.59 -8.26
CA VAL A 89 -2.65 13.00 -8.65
C VAL A 89 -1.20 13.43 -8.77
N MET A 90 -0.96 14.27 -9.76
CA MET A 90 0.35 14.91 -9.96
C MET A 90 0.64 15.85 -8.79
N THR A 91 1.83 15.71 -8.21
CA THR A 91 2.32 16.56 -7.12
C THR A 91 3.51 17.42 -7.52
N ASN A 92 4.28 16.96 -8.50
CA ASN A 92 5.49 17.63 -8.96
C ASN A 92 5.74 17.36 -10.43
N HIS A 93 6.35 18.33 -11.13
CA HIS A 93 6.92 18.12 -12.44
C HIS A 93 8.28 18.83 -12.54
N GLU A 94 9.17 18.27 -13.31
CA GLU A 94 10.52 18.77 -13.54
C GLU A 94 10.85 18.72 -15.03
N ILE A 95 11.39 19.79 -15.59
CA ILE A 95 11.98 19.81 -16.92
C ILE A 95 13.49 19.88 -16.80
N ARG A 96 14.16 18.99 -17.52
CA ARG A 96 15.60 19.00 -17.68
C ARG A 96 15.95 19.13 -19.15
N SER A 97 16.73 20.14 -19.52
CA SER A 97 17.26 20.36 -20.85
C SER A 97 18.77 20.16 -20.82
N ASP A 98 19.25 19.24 -21.64
CA ASP A 98 20.69 18.90 -21.74
C ASP A 98 21.34 19.62 -22.95
N GLY A 99 20.77 20.75 -23.40
CA GLY A 99 21.27 21.54 -24.53
C GLY A 99 20.98 20.96 -25.91
N GLY A 100 20.23 19.86 -25.98
CA GLY A 100 19.81 19.22 -27.23
C GLY A 100 18.45 19.77 -27.75
N PRO A 101 17.95 19.23 -28.89
CA PRO A 101 16.68 19.64 -29.49
C PRO A 101 15.46 19.18 -28.69
N THR A 102 15.64 18.28 -27.75
CA THR A 102 14.59 17.75 -26.87
C THR A 102 14.97 17.93 -25.41
N SER A 103 13.96 18.07 -24.55
CA SER A 103 14.08 18.11 -23.11
C SER A 103 13.40 16.89 -22.49
N THR A 104 13.79 16.53 -21.29
CA THR A 104 13.13 15.49 -20.52
C THR A 104 12.17 16.12 -19.53
N LEU A 105 10.87 15.76 -19.62
CA LEU A 105 9.87 16.11 -18.64
C LEU A 105 9.63 14.91 -17.73
N THR A 106 9.82 15.11 -16.43
CA THR A 106 9.49 14.12 -15.40
C THR A 106 8.29 14.61 -14.59
N VAL A 107 7.24 13.82 -14.57
CA VAL A 107 6.00 14.09 -13.81
C VAL A 107 5.91 13.07 -12.68
N ARG A 108 5.80 13.55 -11.45
CA ARG A 108 5.67 12.72 -10.25
C ARG A 108 4.33 12.96 -9.57
N GLY A 109 3.78 11.91 -8.99
CA GLY A 109 2.55 11.99 -8.24
C GLY A 109 2.42 10.90 -7.19
N LYS A 110 1.38 11.04 -6.39
CA LYS A 110 0.99 10.09 -5.36
C LYS A 110 -0.39 9.54 -5.65
N ASP A 111 -0.80 8.50 -4.96
CA ASP A 111 -2.17 7.99 -5.01
C ASP A 111 -3.20 9.05 -4.53
N LEU A 112 -4.48 8.74 -4.60
CA LEU A 112 -5.54 9.70 -4.25
C LEU A 112 -5.55 10.14 -2.77
N THR A 113 -4.75 9.51 -1.90
CA THR A 113 -4.56 10.00 -0.52
C THR A 113 -3.94 11.39 -0.49
N ALA A 114 -3.19 11.78 -1.52
CA ALA A 114 -2.65 13.13 -1.64
C ALA A 114 -3.75 14.23 -1.69
N LEU A 115 -4.94 13.91 -2.20
CA LEU A 115 -6.09 14.84 -2.16
C LEU A 115 -6.61 15.05 -0.75
N MET A 116 -6.48 14.02 0.08
CA MET A 116 -6.90 14.03 1.48
C MET A 116 -5.92 14.77 2.38
N ASP A 117 -4.71 15.04 1.88
CA ASP A 117 -3.60 15.63 2.64
C ASP A 117 -3.38 17.12 2.32
N VAL A 118 -4.36 17.79 1.74
CA VAL A 118 -4.22 19.19 1.28
C VAL A 118 -4.70 20.19 2.32
N ILE A 119 -5.89 19.96 2.91
CA ILE A 119 -6.57 20.96 3.75
C ILE A 119 -6.68 20.43 5.18
N PRO A 120 -6.06 21.12 6.17
CA PRO A 120 -6.30 20.80 7.57
C PRO A 120 -7.70 21.27 7.98
N LEU A 121 -8.41 20.41 8.72
CA LEU A 121 -9.77 20.63 9.19
C LEU A 121 -9.84 20.62 10.72
N ASP A 122 -8.83 21.23 11.35
CA ASP A 122 -8.70 21.23 12.81
C ASP A 122 -9.94 21.75 13.52
N GLY A 123 -10.34 21.03 14.54
CA GLY A 123 -11.44 21.42 15.42
C GLY A 123 -12.85 21.02 14.98
N LEU A 124 -13.05 20.45 13.77
CA LEU A 124 -14.36 19.94 13.35
C LEU A 124 -14.88 18.88 14.34
N PRO A 125 -16.03 19.07 14.99
CA PRO A 125 -16.52 18.18 16.03
C PRO A 125 -17.24 16.95 15.43
N TYR A 126 -17.10 15.80 16.11
CA TYR A 126 -17.78 14.54 15.79
C TYR A 126 -18.56 14.01 17.01
N PRO A 127 -19.67 14.65 17.41
CA PRO A 127 -20.43 14.24 18.58
C PRO A 127 -21.02 12.83 18.40
N ALA A 128 -20.84 11.96 19.39
CA ALA A 128 -21.33 10.58 19.42
C ALA A 128 -20.93 9.71 18.21
N MET A 129 -19.88 10.07 17.47
CA MET A 129 -19.44 9.30 16.31
C MET A 129 -18.28 8.35 16.67
N PRO A 130 -18.43 7.03 16.48
CA PRO A 130 -17.35 6.08 16.60
C PRO A 130 -16.30 6.27 15.48
N PRO A 131 -15.06 5.77 15.63
CA PRO A 131 -13.99 5.94 14.66
C PRO A 131 -14.38 5.58 13.23
N ALA A 132 -15.04 4.45 13.02
CA ALA A 132 -15.49 3.99 11.70
C ALA A 132 -16.40 5.01 10.97
N LEU A 133 -17.36 5.61 11.69
CA LEU A 133 -18.24 6.63 11.09
C LEU A 133 -17.48 7.93 10.78
N ARG A 134 -16.51 8.33 11.62
CA ARG A 134 -15.66 9.50 11.35
C ARG A 134 -14.84 9.32 10.08
N VAL A 135 -14.30 8.11 9.87
CA VAL A 135 -13.59 7.73 8.64
C VAL A 135 -14.52 7.79 7.42
N LEU A 136 -15.74 7.24 7.53
CA LEU A 136 -16.73 7.31 6.44
C LEU A 136 -17.03 8.76 6.04
N VAL A 137 -17.27 9.64 7.02
CA VAL A 137 -17.52 11.08 6.77
C VAL A 137 -16.31 11.75 6.09
N ALA A 138 -15.09 11.45 6.54
CA ALA A 138 -13.88 11.99 5.95
C ALA A 138 -13.69 11.54 4.51
N VAL A 139 -13.86 10.25 4.21
CA VAL A 139 -13.66 9.66 2.87
C VAL A 139 -14.78 10.04 1.90
N ALA A 140 -16.03 10.18 2.36
CA ALA A 140 -17.18 10.49 1.50
C ALA A 140 -17.03 11.79 0.71
N LYS A 141 -16.25 12.76 1.20
CA LYS A 141 -15.92 14.01 0.50
C LYS A 141 -15.24 13.80 -0.85
N TYR A 142 -14.57 12.67 -1.04
CA TYR A 142 -13.79 12.32 -2.22
C TYR A 142 -14.55 11.44 -3.23
N ALA A 143 -15.86 11.23 -3.02
CA ALA A 143 -16.70 10.45 -3.92
C ALA A 143 -16.72 10.96 -5.36
N ALA A 144 -16.60 12.30 -5.57
CA ALA A 144 -16.51 12.92 -6.89
C ALA A 144 -15.27 12.46 -7.69
N PHE A 145 -14.22 11.97 -7.00
CA PHE A 145 -13.04 11.35 -7.61
C PHE A 145 -13.17 9.82 -7.76
N GLY A 146 -14.37 9.26 -7.63
CA GLY A 146 -14.61 7.82 -7.73
C GLY A 146 -14.03 7.02 -6.56
N VAL A 147 -13.80 7.66 -5.41
CA VAL A 147 -13.32 6.98 -4.19
C VAL A 147 -14.50 6.36 -3.46
N ILE A 148 -14.48 5.04 -3.33
CA ILE A 148 -15.51 4.26 -2.64
C ILE A 148 -14.97 3.82 -1.28
N PRO A 149 -15.60 4.21 -0.15
CA PRO A 149 -15.15 3.80 1.16
C PRO A 149 -15.44 2.30 1.42
N LEU A 150 -14.44 1.58 1.90
CA LEU A 150 -14.57 0.26 2.50
C LEU A 150 -14.02 0.32 3.92
N VAL A 151 -14.90 0.55 4.87
CA VAL A 151 -14.56 0.74 6.28
C VAL A 151 -15.03 -0.48 7.06
N ILE A 152 -14.11 -1.14 7.74
CA ILE A 152 -14.40 -2.28 8.62
C ILE A 152 -14.41 -1.76 10.06
N PRO A 153 -15.56 -1.77 10.78
CA PRO A 153 -15.61 -1.36 12.18
C PRO A 153 -14.64 -2.21 13.04
N SER A 154 -14.03 -1.60 14.05
CA SER A 154 -13.19 -2.37 14.98
C SER A 154 -14.05 -3.17 15.94
N VAL A 155 -13.53 -4.30 16.42
CA VAL A 155 -14.25 -5.16 17.38
C VAL A 155 -14.55 -4.43 18.68
N ILE A 156 -13.68 -3.50 19.06
CA ILE A 156 -13.87 -2.63 20.22
C ILE A 156 -13.98 -1.21 19.70
N GLU A 157 -15.19 -0.67 19.72
CA GLU A 157 -15.44 0.71 19.33
C GLU A 157 -15.52 1.62 20.56
N ASP A 158 -14.75 2.69 20.53
CA ASP A 158 -14.86 3.78 21.49
C ASP A 158 -15.96 4.75 21.00
N ILE A 159 -17.16 4.60 21.53
CA ILE A 159 -18.29 5.49 21.24
C ILE A 159 -18.24 6.65 22.25
N PRO A 160 -17.86 7.86 21.83
CA PRO A 160 -17.74 8.99 22.75
C PRO A 160 -19.11 9.46 23.20
N ILE A 161 -19.29 9.59 24.51
CA ILE A 161 -20.51 10.18 25.10
C ILE A 161 -20.32 11.72 25.04
N PRO A 162 -21.22 12.48 24.37
CA PRO A 162 -21.02 13.91 24.13
C PRO A 162 -20.89 14.80 25.38
N VAL A 163 -21.45 14.36 26.50
CA VAL A 163 -21.33 15.08 27.79
C VAL A 163 -19.93 14.93 28.41
N ASP A 164 -19.20 13.86 28.06
CA ASP A 164 -17.87 13.58 28.58
C ASP A 164 -16.79 14.06 27.61
N ARG A 165 -16.97 13.76 26.31
CA ARG A 165 -16.00 14.04 25.28
C ARG A 165 -16.62 14.17 23.89
N ILE A 166 -16.26 15.21 23.15
CA ILE A 166 -16.55 15.36 21.73
C ILE A 166 -15.22 15.27 20.97
N PRO A 167 -14.97 14.19 20.22
CA PRO A 167 -13.77 14.09 19.37
C PRO A 167 -13.74 15.21 18.34
N ARG A 168 -12.56 15.71 18.05
CA ARG A 168 -12.36 16.75 17.05
C ARG A 168 -11.39 16.28 15.99
N HIS A 169 -11.59 16.73 14.77
CA HIS A 169 -10.66 16.51 13.67
C HIS A 169 -9.32 17.17 13.98
N GLN A 170 -8.23 16.50 13.64
CA GLN A 170 -6.86 17.00 13.83
C GLN A 170 -6.08 16.82 12.54
N GLY A 171 -5.53 17.91 12.03
CA GLY A 171 -4.76 17.91 10.78
C GLY A 171 -5.63 17.73 9.53
N THR A 172 -5.03 17.12 8.52
CA THR A 172 -5.70 16.79 7.25
C THR A 172 -6.57 15.54 7.38
N ASP A 173 -7.50 15.33 6.42
CA ASP A 173 -8.30 14.11 6.39
C ASP A 173 -7.43 12.84 6.37
N TYR A 174 -6.32 12.86 5.60
CA TYR A 174 -5.39 11.74 5.55
C TYR A 174 -4.72 11.47 6.90
N ALA A 175 -4.16 12.51 7.51
CA ALA A 175 -3.51 12.40 8.81
C ALA A 175 -4.49 11.90 9.88
N TYR A 176 -5.71 12.44 9.88
CA TYR A 176 -6.75 12.06 10.84
C TYR A 176 -7.22 10.61 10.68
N VAL A 177 -7.56 10.18 9.45
CA VAL A 177 -7.98 8.80 9.17
C VAL A 177 -6.87 7.81 9.52
N LYS A 178 -5.62 8.19 9.23
CA LYS A 178 -4.45 7.38 9.56
C LYS A 178 -4.22 7.28 11.07
N SER A 179 -4.40 8.36 11.82
CA SER A 179 -4.31 8.31 13.29
C SER A 179 -5.37 7.39 13.89
N LEU A 180 -6.61 7.44 13.38
CA LEU A 180 -7.68 6.54 13.81
C LEU A 180 -7.38 5.07 13.48
N ALA A 181 -6.75 4.80 12.33
CA ALA A 181 -6.30 3.46 11.98
C ALA A 181 -5.22 2.97 12.97
N HIS A 182 -4.23 3.80 13.25
CA HIS A 182 -3.13 3.46 14.15
C HIS A 182 -3.61 3.18 15.59
N GLU A 183 -4.63 3.91 16.08
CA GLU A 183 -5.21 3.68 17.42
C GLU A 183 -5.75 2.26 17.61
N VAL A 184 -6.30 1.66 16.54
CA VAL A 184 -6.94 0.33 16.57
C VAL A 184 -6.13 -0.74 15.82
N GLY A 185 -4.92 -0.39 15.33
CA GLY A 185 -4.04 -1.31 14.59
C GLY A 185 -4.51 -1.65 13.20
N TYR A 186 -5.25 -0.76 12.61
CA TYR A 186 -5.70 -0.86 11.24
C TYR A 186 -4.74 -0.16 10.27
N VAL A 187 -4.96 -0.40 9.00
CA VAL A 187 -4.28 0.29 7.90
C VAL A 187 -5.27 1.14 7.13
N PHE A 188 -4.77 2.23 6.55
CA PHE A 188 -5.52 3.06 5.62
C PHE A 188 -4.75 3.25 4.34
N TYR A 189 -5.39 2.94 3.22
CA TYR A 189 -4.86 3.17 1.88
C TYR A 189 -5.98 3.33 0.85
N ILE A 190 -5.65 3.92 -0.29
CA ILE A 190 -6.54 3.96 -1.46
C ILE A 190 -5.95 3.04 -2.52
N ASP A 191 -6.71 2.01 -2.88
CA ASP A 191 -6.33 1.00 -3.86
C ASP A 191 -7.06 1.26 -5.18
N PRO A 192 -6.37 1.27 -6.34
CA PRO A 192 -7.06 1.43 -7.60
C PRO A 192 -8.01 0.26 -7.85
N GLY A 193 -9.21 0.56 -8.29
CA GLY A 193 -10.22 -0.45 -8.60
C GLY A 193 -9.95 -1.19 -9.91
N PRO A 194 -10.74 -2.23 -10.24
CA PRO A 194 -10.62 -2.94 -11.50
C PRO A 194 -10.97 -2.06 -12.71
N VAL A 195 -11.76 -1.01 -12.48
CA VAL A 195 -12.15 -0.04 -13.51
C VAL A 195 -11.34 1.23 -13.34
N PRO A 196 -10.68 1.73 -14.41
CA PRO A 196 -9.96 3.00 -14.35
C PRO A 196 -10.86 4.15 -13.89
N GLY A 197 -10.35 4.96 -12.96
CA GLY A 197 -11.09 6.09 -12.41
C GLY A 197 -12.01 5.76 -11.22
N MET A 198 -12.08 4.51 -10.80
CA MET A 198 -12.71 4.09 -9.56
C MET A 198 -11.65 3.52 -8.62
N SER A 199 -11.67 3.94 -7.37
CA SER A 199 -10.70 3.52 -6.36
C SER A 199 -11.39 3.20 -5.03
N LYS A 200 -10.82 2.29 -4.26
CA LYS A 200 -11.35 1.85 -2.99
C LYS A 200 -10.50 2.39 -1.85
N ALA A 201 -11.08 3.21 -0.99
CA ALA A 201 -10.47 3.65 0.25
C ALA A 201 -10.72 2.60 1.34
N TYR A 202 -9.70 1.83 1.64
CA TYR A 202 -9.76 0.78 2.64
C TYR A 202 -9.30 1.29 4.00
N TRP A 203 -10.13 1.10 5.02
CA TRP A 203 -9.80 1.30 6.42
C TRP A 203 -10.20 0.04 7.20
N GLY A 204 -9.25 -0.69 7.71
CA GLY A 204 -9.48 -2.00 8.34
C GLY A 204 -8.19 -2.69 8.78
N PRO A 205 -8.27 -3.92 9.31
CA PRO A 205 -7.09 -4.71 9.65
C PRO A 205 -6.26 -5.04 8.41
N GLU A 206 -4.95 -5.22 8.56
CA GLU A 206 -4.13 -5.75 7.47
C GLU A 206 -4.51 -7.21 7.20
N ILE A 207 -4.96 -7.49 5.98
CA ILE A 207 -5.44 -8.82 5.59
C ILE A 207 -4.32 -9.59 4.89
N ARG A 208 -3.86 -10.68 5.52
CA ARG A 208 -2.84 -11.61 4.98
C ARG A 208 -3.41 -13.00 4.75
N VAL A 209 -4.69 -13.06 4.39
CA VAL A 209 -5.42 -14.30 4.02
C VAL A 209 -6.06 -14.14 2.66
N GLY A 210 -6.28 -15.25 1.97
CA GLY A 210 -6.94 -15.28 0.67
C GLY A 210 -6.22 -16.17 -0.34
N ALA A 211 -6.73 -16.21 -1.56
CA ALA A 211 -6.08 -16.93 -2.63
C ALA A 211 -4.75 -16.24 -3.00
N PRO A 212 -3.64 -17.00 -3.03
CA PRO A 212 -2.36 -16.44 -3.45
C PRO A 212 -2.36 -16.11 -4.94
N GLN A 213 -1.55 -15.16 -5.34
CA GLN A 213 -1.22 -14.88 -6.72
C GLN A 213 -0.38 -16.03 -7.31
N HIS A 214 -0.20 -16.03 -8.63
CA HIS A 214 0.68 -16.99 -9.31
C HIS A 214 2.06 -17.04 -8.65
N ALA A 215 2.60 -18.26 -8.50
CA ALA A 215 3.82 -18.48 -7.75
C ALA A 215 5.06 -17.87 -8.44
N LEU A 216 5.97 -17.37 -7.63
CA LEU A 216 7.31 -16.95 -8.01
C LEU A 216 8.23 -18.19 -7.97
N ASN A 217 8.80 -18.54 -9.12
CA ASN A 217 9.65 -19.73 -9.27
C ASN A 217 11.11 -19.26 -9.45
N ALA A 218 11.94 -19.51 -8.45
CA ALA A 218 13.35 -19.11 -8.44
C ALA A 218 14.29 -20.12 -9.10
N GLY A 219 13.80 -21.32 -9.41
CA GLY A 219 14.59 -22.42 -9.95
C GLY A 219 14.80 -23.53 -8.91
N GLY A 220 15.49 -24.57 -9.31
CA GLY A 220 15.76 -25.79 -8.53
C GLY A 220 15.94 -26.97 -9.46
N THR A 221 16.56 -28.06 -8.99
CA THR A 221 16.94 -29.22 -9.83
C THR A 221 15.73 -29.94 -10.43
N ASP A 222 14.53 -29.81 -9.83
CA ASP A 222 13.29 -30.46 -10.26
C ASP A 222 12.08 -29.48 -10.31
N GLY A 223 12.35 -28.17 -10.40
CA GLY A 223 11.34 -27.13 -10.27
C GLY A 223 10.73 -26.68 -11.61
N PRO A 224 9.55 -26.03 -11.54
CA PRO A 224 8.93 -25.37 -12.69
C PRO A 224 9.82 -24.29 -13.27
N HIS A 225 9.54 -23.92 -14.53
CA HIS A 225 10.33 -22.88 -15.22
C HIS A 225 10.51 -21.62 -14.37
N VAL A 226 11.77 -21.16 -14.23
CA VAL A 226 12.11 -19.92 -13.55
C VAL A 226 11.37 -18.75 -14.17
N ASN A 227 10.64 -17.98 -13.38
CA ASN A 227 9.87 -16.82 -13.83
C ASN A 227 10.29 -15.50 -13.16
N VAL A 228 11.21 -15.56 -12.21
CA VAL A 228 11.88 -14.37 -11.61
C VAL A 228 13.25 -14.14 -12.26
N LYS A 229 13.75 -12.91 -12.24
CA LYS A 229 15.11 -12.55 -12.66
C LYS A 229 16.11 -12.77 -11.54
N ASP A 230 15.76 -12.30 -10.37
CA ASP A 230 16.50 -12.43 -9.11
C ASP A 230 15.54 -12.58 -7.95
N LEU A 231 15.99 -13.24 -6.89
CA LEU A 231 15.24 -13.40 -5.65
C LEU A 231 16.24 -13.65 -4.51
N ALA A 232 16.18 -12.81 -3.49
CA ALA A 232 17.03 -12.91 -2.30
C ALA A 232 16.18 -12.85 -1.04
N PHE A 233 16.56 -13.61 -0.01
CA PHE A 233 15.87 -13.63 1.28
C PHE A 233 16.86 -13.30 2.40
N THR A 234 16.32 -12.63 3.42
CA THR A 234 17.01 -12.35 4.69
C THR A 234 16.10 -12.78 5.84
N PHE A 235 16.67 -13.46 6.82
CA PHE A 235 16.03 -13.75 8.09
C PHE A 235 16.62 -12.84 9.17
N ASP A 236 15.83 -11.88 9.62
CA ASP A 236 16.24 -10.89 10.61
C ASP A 236 15.52 -11.14 11.93
N LYS A 237 16.27 -11.68 12.91
CA LYS A 237 15.74 -12.03 14.22
C LYS A 237 15.42 -10.81 15.08
N GLU A 238 16.06 -9.67 14.84
CA GLU A 238 15.92 -8.47 15.66
C GLU A 238 14.67 -7.66 15.34
N ARG A 239 14.08 -7.89 14.16
CA ARG A 239 12.88 -7.16 13.72
C ARG A 239 11.60 -7.62 14.37
N LYS A 240 11.52 -8.89 14.79
CA LYS A 240 10.34 -9.37 15.49
C LYS A 240 10.34 -8.87 16.92
N GLU A 241 9.33 -8.07 17.25
CA GLU A 241 9.14 -7.53 18.60
C GLU A 241 7.95 -8.18 19.29
N PHE A 242 8.11 -8.41 20.58
CA PHE A 242 7.06 -8.93 21.44
C PHE A 242 6.59 -7.81 22.37
N PRO A 243 5.40 -7.22 22.11
CA PRO A 243 4.93 -6.10 22.90
C PRO A 243 4.39 -6.52 24.25
N VAL A 244 4.69 -5.70 25.27
CA VAL A 244 4.11 -5.76 26.59
C VAL A 244 3.38 -4.44 26.84
N VAL A 245 2.09 -4.53 27.12
CA VAL A 245 1.26 -3.38 27.52
C VAL A 245 1.14 -3.32 29.03
N TYR A 246 1.01 -2.11 29.56
CA TYR A 246 0.68 -1.91 30.97
C TYR A 246 -0.79 -1.59 31.13
N ILE A 247 -1.47 -2.28 32.04
CA ILE A 247 -2.84 -1.96 32.45
C ILE A 247 -2.81 -1.57 33.91
N GLN A 248 -3.34 -0.40 34.24
CA GLN A 248 -3.40 0.06 35.63
C GLN A 248 -4.62 -0.53 36.33
N GLU A 249 -4.39 -1.22 37.44
CA GLU A 249 -5.48 -1.68 38.28
C GLU A 249 -6.22 -0.50 38.91
N PRO A 250 -7.57 -0.41 38.81
CA PRO A 250 -8.32 0.75 39.27
C PRO A 250 -8.18 1.07 40.76
N ALA A 251 -8.07 0.04 41.62
CA ALA A 251 -8.03 0.20 43.08
C ALA A 251 -6.64 0.57 43.59
N SER A 252 -5.62 -0.23 43.22
CA SER A 252 -4.24 -0.06 43.71
C SER A 252 -3.39 0.93 42.94
N LYS A 253 -3.85 1.31 41.74
CA LYS A 253 -3.09 2.14 40.77
C LYS A 253 -1.75 1.51 40.33
N VAL A 254 -1.54 0.24 40.61
CA VAL A 254 -0.33 -0.48 40.21
C VAL A 254 -0.41 -0.87 38.74
N PRO A 255 0.61 -0.58 37.92
CA PRO A 255 0.65 -1.03 36.53
C PRO A 255 1.00 -2.52 36.46
N ILE A 256 0.16 -3.30 35.81
CA ILE A 256 0.32 -4.75 35.58
C ILE A 256 0.81 -4.92 34.13
N PRO A 257 1.99 -5.53 33.90
CA PRO A 257 2.46 -5.83 32.55
C PRO A 257 1.71 -7.03 31.97
N ILE A 258 1.17 -6.89 30.78
CA ILE A 258 0.47 -7.95 30.04
C ILE A 258 1.20 -8.17 28.72
N PRO A 259 1.80 -9.37 28.52
CA PRO A 259 2.40 -9.73 27.25
C PRO A 259 1.32 -9.98 26.21
N ILE A 260 1.51 -9.47 25.00
CA ILE A 260 0.54 -9.58 23.89
C ILE A 260 1.02 -10.64 22.91
N PRO A 261 0.27 -11.72 22.67
CA PRO A 261 0.64 -12.73 21.71
C PRO A 261 0.49 -12.22 20.26
N ASP A 262 1.30 -12.76 19.36
CA ASP A 262 1.22 -12.51 17.93
C ASP A 262 0.16 -13.44 17.29
N ILE A 263 -1.10 -13.14 17.54
CA ILE A 263 -2.24 -13.92 17.04
C ILE A 263 -3.27 -12.94 16.46
N SER A 264 -3.43 -12.94 15.13
CA SER A 264 -4.49 -12.22 14.45
C SER A 264 -5.22 -13.15 13.48
N PRO A 265 -6.55 -13.24 13.51
CA PRO A 265 -7.31 -14.03 12.55
C PRO A 265 -7.19 -13.50 11.11
N PHE A 266 -6.85 -12.22 10.94
CA PHE A 266 -6.67 -11.58 9.63
C PHE A 266 -5.24 -11.70 9.10
N SER A 267 -4.28 -12.03 9.98
CA SER A 267 -2.87 -12.21 9.65
C SER A 267 -2.33 -13.46 10.37
N PRO A 268 -2.75 -14.67 9.95
CA PRO A 268 -2.26 -15.91 10.53
C PRO A 268 -0.77 -16.09 10.23
N PRO A 269 -0.05 -16.87 11.05
CA PRO A 269 1.34 -17.19 10.78
C PRO A 269 1.50 -17.90 9.43
N LEU A 270 2.38 -17.40 8.59
CA LEU A 270 2.76 -17.99 7.29
C LEU A 270 4.00 -18.89 7.43
N GLY A 271 4.77 -18.72 8.48
CA GLY A 271 5.95 -19.51 8.84
C GLY A 271 5.78 -20.28 10.13
N LEU A 272 6.28 -21.52 10.17
CA LEU A 272 6.21 -22.43 11.32
C LEU A 272 7.20 -22.08 12.42
N ILE A 273 8.39 -21.57 12.06
CA ILE A 273 9.49 -21.29 12.99
C ILE A 273 9.67 -19.80 13.14
N PRO A 274 9.10 -19.18 14.20
CA PRO A 274 9.37 -17.77 14.50
C PRO A 274 10.78 -17.57 15.04
N PRO A 275 11.36 -16.35 14.94
CA PRO A 275 12.65 -16.06 15.58
C PRO A 275 12.55 -16.12 17.11
N LEU A 276 13.56 -16.67 17.76
CA LEU A 276 13.69 -16.77 19.22
C LEU A 276 15.12 -16.40 19.65
N PRO A 277 15.30 -15.69 20.80
CA PRO A 277 14.26 -15.05 21.59
C PRO A 277 13.72 -13.79 20.89
N PRO A 278 12.46 -13.44 21.09
CA PRO A 278 11.92 -12.20 20.55
C PRO A 278 12.45 -11.00 21.34
N LYS A 279 12.59 -9.85 20.66
CA LYS A 279 12.87 -8.58 21.30
C LYS A 279 11.63 -8.11 22.06
N ILE A 280 11.74 -7.91 23.38
CA ILE A 280 10.62 -7.44 24.20
C ILE A 280 10.57 -5.92 24.16
N THR A 281 9.40 -5.38 23.78
CA THR A 281 9.16 -3.94 23.73
C THR A 281 8.00 -3.55 24.63
N PHE A 282 8.28 -2.67 25.61
CA PHE A 282 7.26 -2.12 26.51
C PHE A 282 6.58 -0.93 25.87
N LEU A 283 5.27 -1.04 25.61
CA LEU A 283 4.51 0.05 25.03
C LEU A 283 4.23 1.11 26.07
N LYS A 284 4.68 2.34 25.76
CA LYS A 284 4.47 3.51 26.60
C LYS A 284 3.01 3.98 26.54
N ASP A 285 2.56 4.66 27.61
CA ASP A 285 1.26 5.34 27.71
C ASP A 285 0.02 4.42 27.69
N THR A 286 0.19 3.10 27.76
CA THR A 286 -0.95 2.17 27.79
C THR A 286 -1.60 2.06 29.16
N ALA A 287 -0.87 2.34 30.26
CA ALA A 287 -1.37 2.21 31.61
C ALA A 287 -2.57 3.11 31.95
N LYS A 288 -2.70 4.26 31.28
CA LYS A 288 -3.79 5.23 31.46
C LYS A 288 -4.98 4.98 30.54
N MET A 289 -4.86 4.05 29.60
CA MET A 289 -5.90 3.70 28.65
C MET A 289 -6.91 2.74 29.27
N ASN A 290 -8.11 2.69 28.69
CA ASN A 290 -9.04 1.60 28.95
C ASN A 290 -8.33 0.27 28.64
N PRO A 291 -8.43 -0.77 29.52
CA PRO A 291 -7.76 -2.07 29.31
C PRO A 291 -8.00 -2.67 27.93
N ALA A 292 -9.22 -2.57 27.40
CA ALA A 292 -9.57 -3.07 26.08
C ALA A 292 -8.81 -2.33 24.98
N LEU A 293 -8.70 -1.01 25.05
CA LEU A 293 -7.93 -0.19 24.08
C LEU A 293 -6.42 -0.47 24.22
N ALA A 294 -5.90 -0.67 25.42
CA ALA A 294 -4.50 -1.03 25.63
C ALA A 294 -4.16 -2.38 24.99
N LEU A 295 -5.04 -3.39 25.14
CA LEU A 295 -4.90 -4.69 24.48
C LEU A 295 -4.95 -4.55 22.95
N MET A 296 -5.91 -3.77 22.41
CA MET A 296 -6.02 -3.52 20.96
C MET A 296 -4.74 -2.88 20.42
N ARG A 297 -4.20 -1.87 21.11
CA ARG A 297 -2.94 -1.24 20.75
C ARG A 297 -1.76 -2.20 20.76
N GLY A 298 -1.73 -3.12 21.72
CA GLY A 298 -0.73 -4.18 21.81
C GLY A 298 -0.82 -5.17 20.65
N LEU A 299 -2.04 -5.63 20.30
CA LEU A 299 -2.28 -6.50 19.16
C LEU A 299 -1.92 -5.81 17.82
N ALA A 300 -2.24 -4.53 17.71
CA ALA A 300 -1.84 -3.69 16.59
C ALA A 300 -0.33 -3.66 16.39
N TYR A 301 0.38 -3.35 17.45
CA TYR A 301 1.84 -3.31 17.45
C TYR A 301 2.44 -4.68 17.11
N SER A 302 1.92 -5.74 17.70
CA SER A 302 2.36 -7.11 17.42
C SER A 302 2.21 -7.45 15.93
N GLY A 303 1.06 -7.15 15.33
CA GLY A 303 0.81 -7.39 13.90
C GLY A 303 1.76 -6.64 12.97
N GLN A 304 2.12 -5.39 13.31
CA GLN A 304 3.05 -4.57 12.52
C GLN A 304 4.52 -5.02 12.63
N HIS A 305 4.90 -5.67 13.73
CA HIS A 305 6.27 -6.10 14.03
C HIS A 305 6.41 -7.63 14.07
N SER A 306 5.53 -8.34 13.36
CA SER A 306 5.52 -9.81 13.34
C SER A 306 6.52 -10.42 12.35
N ASP A 307 6.91 -9.67 11.32
CA ASP A 307 7.72 -10.17 10.22
C ASP A 307 9.21 -10.30 10.59
N ALA A 308 9.80 -11.41 10.16
CA ALA A 308 11.20 -11.71 10.37
C ALA A 308 11.92 -12.19 9.12
N VAL A 309 11.18 -12.66 8.10
CA VAL A 309 11.72 -13.05 6.80
C VAL A 309 11.35 -11.97 5.80
N PHE A 310 12.33 -11.43 5.12
CA PHE A 310 12.18 -10.42 4.09
C PHE A 310 12.79 -10.93 2.79
N GLY A 311 11.99 -10.85 1.72
CA GLY A 311 12.41 -11.20 0.38
C GLY A 311 12.45 -9.96 -0.51
N THR A 312 13.40 -9.89 -1.42
CA THR A 312 13.45 -8.89 -2.49
C THR A 312 13.77 -9.58 -3.81
N GLY A 313 13.17 -9.11 -4.89
CA GLY A 313 13.42 -9.69 -6.19
C GLY A 313 12.91 -8.85 -7.34
N SER A 314 13.17 -9.34 -8.54
CA SER A 314 12.63 -8.74 -9.75
C SER A 314 12.15 -9.81 -10.74
N LEU A 315 11.19 -9.41 -11.58
CA LEU A 315 10.63 -10.27 -12.62
C LEU A 315 10.36 -9.49 -13.91
N ASP A 316 10.29 -10.23 -15.00
CA ASP A 316 9.77 -9.75 -16.27
C ASP A 316 8.30 -10.18 -16.37
N VAL A 317 7.40 -9.21 -16.54
CA VAL A 317 5.95 -9.47 -16.51
C VAL A 317 5.51 -10.36 -17.66
N ALA A 318 6.14 -10.25 -18.83
CA ALA A 318 5.83 -11.09 -19.97
C ALA A 318 6.23 -12.56 -19.72
N ARG A 319 7.32 -12.79 -18.98
CA ARG A 319 7.76 -14.13 -18.58
C ARG A 319 6.94 -14.69 -17.41
N TYR A 320 6.59 -13.86 -16.45
CA TYR A 320 5.73 -14.24 -15.32
C TYR A 320 4.29 -14.51 -15.77
N GLY A 321 3.82 -13.85 -16.83
CA GLY A 321 2.49 -14.01 -17.42
C GLY A 321 1.38 -13.24 -16.73
N HIS A 322 1.66 -12.57 -15.60
CA HIS A 322 0.71 -11.82 -14.79
C HIS A 322 1.32 -10.54 -14.25
N VAL A 323 0.48 -9.62 -13.79
CA VAL A 323 0.93 -8.42 -13.06
C VAL A 323 0.89 -8.73 -11.57
N LEU A 324 2.07 -8.74 -10.93
CA LEU A 324 2.16 -8.91 -9.47
C LEU A 324 1.59 -7.67 -8.78
N LYS A 325 0.78 -7.90 -7.75
CA LYS A 325 0.13 -6.84 -6.95
C LYS A 325 0.65 -6.87 -5.52
N SER A 326 0.82 -5.71 -4.92
CA SER A 326 1.06 -5.56 -3.48
C SER A 326 -0.20 -5.90 -2.66
N ARG A 327 -0.06 -6.04 -1.36
CA ARG A 327 -1.15 -6.34 -0.40
C ARG A 327 -1.86 -7.68 -0.63
N GLN A 328 -1.21 -8.63 -1.27
CA GLN A 328 -1.73 -9.97 -1.53
C GLN A 328 -0.66 -11.01 -1.23
N LEU A 329 -1.11 -12.25 -1.03
CA LEU A 329 -0.21 -13.39 -0.87
C LEU A 329 0.35 -13.83 -2.22
N VAL A 330 1.58 -14.31 -2.20
CA VAL A 330 2.25 -14.97 -3.33
C VAL A 330 2.98 -16.20 -2.85
N GLY A 331 2.96 -17.26 -3.66
CA GLY A 331 3.76 -18.45 -3.40
C GLY A 331 5.18 -18.29 -3.90
N VAL A 332 6.15 -18.80 -3.17
CA VAL A 332 7.56 -18.87 -3.58
C VAL A 332 7.99 -20.32 -3.64
N ARG A 333 8.72 -20.69 -4.70
CA ARG A 333 9.24 -22.03 -4.94
C ARG A 333 10.70 -21.97 -5.41
N GLY A 334 11.50 -22.91 -4.95
CA GLY A 334 12.90 -23.06 -5.37
C GLY A 334 13.85 -22.07 -4.75
N ALA A 335 13.45 -21.39 -3.67
CA ALA A 335 14.33 -20.55 -2.85
C ALA A 335 14.97 -21.32 -1.68
N GLY A 336 14.65 -22.60 -1.56
CA GLY A 336 15.08 -23.49 -0.48
C GLY A 336 13.99 -23.66 0.58
N GLU A 337 14.02 -24.82 1.25
CA GLU A 337 12.99 -25.25 2.21
C GLU A 337 12.64 -24.19 3.28
N ALA A 338 13.65 -23.47 3.76
CA ALA A 338 13.46 -22.41 4.75
C ALA A 338 12.59 -21.25 4.27
N PHE A 339 12.65 -20.93 2.96
CA PHE A 339 12.03 -19.75 2.36
C PHE A 339 10.91 -20.06 1.38
N ASP A 340 10.77 -21.30 0.92
CA ASP A 340 9.63 -21.71 0.11
C ASP A 340 8.32 -21.57 0.89
N GLY A 341 7.21 -21.30 0.20
CA GLY A 341 5.91 -21.14 0.82
C GLY A 341 5.22 -19.82 0.51
N LEU A 342 4.20 -19.47 1.30
CA LEU A 342 3.47 -18.23 1.14
C LEU A 342 4.22 -17.04 1.75
N HIS A 343 4.18 -15.94 1.03
CA HIS A 343 4.69 -14.63 1.46
C HIS A 343 3.66 -13.54 1.17
N TYR A 344 3.69 -12.49 1.96
CA TYR A 344 2.92 -11.29 1.73
C TYR A 344 3.73 -10.30 0.90
N VAL A 345 3.12 -9.78 -0.17
CA VAL A 345 3.78 -8.79 -1.04
C VAL A 345 3.63 -7.40 -0.42
N THR A 346 4.71 -6.86 0.11
CA THR A 346 4.71 -5.57 0.81
C THR A 346 4.85 -4.39 -0.13
N SER A 347 5.60 -4.54 -1.22
CA SER A 347 5.72 -3.49 -2.24
C SER A 347 5.94 -4.09 -3.61
N VAL A 348 5.49 -3.37 -4.63
CA VAL A 348 5.75 -3.67 -6.04
C VAL A 348 6.06 -2.38 -6.77
N THR A 349 7.20 -2.33 -7.42
CA THR A 349 7.58 -1.24 -8.33
C THR A 349 7.50 -1.73 -9.76
N SER A 350 6.53 -1.27 -10.49
CA SER A 350 6.30 -1.55 -11.91
C SER A 350 7.05 -0.54 -12.77
N THR A 351 7.92 -1.00 -13.65
CA THR A 351 8.67 -0.16 -14.58
C THR A 351 8.37 -0.58 -16.02
N LEU A 352 7.73 0.33 -16.75
CA LEU A 352 7.40 0.14 -18.16
C LEU A 352 8.27 1.05 -19.02
N LYS A 353 8.92 0.45 -20.00
CA LYS A 353 9.64 1.11 -21.10
C LYS A 353 9.16 0.51 -22.43
N ARG A 354 9.54 1.10 -23.53
CA ARG A 354 9.20 0.52 -24.85
C ARG A 354 9.76 -0.91 -24.99
N GLY A 355 8.85 -1.87 -25.12
CA GLY A 355 9.21 -3.29 -25.28
C GLY A 355 9.63 -4.00 -23.97
N GLU A 356 9.58 -3.35 -22.82
CA GLU A 356 9.98 -3.93 -21.56
C GLU A 356 8.96 -3.58 -20.46
N PHE A 357 8.50 -4.58 -19.70
CA PHE A 357 7.72 -4.40 -18.49
C PHE A 357 8.30 -5.28 -17.39
N THR A 358 8.96 -4.64 -16.43
CA THR A 358 9.57 -5.29 -15.28
C THR A 358 8.90 -4.86 -13.98
N GLN A 359 8.90 -5.76 -13.00
CA GLN A 359 8.49 -5.45 -11.64
C GLN A 359 9.59 -5.87 -10.68
N SER A 360 9.98 -4.97 -9.78
CA SER A 360 10.70 -5.30 -8.55
C SER A 360 9.73 -5.34 -7.38
N PHE A 361 9.96 -6.24 -6.44
CA PHE A 361 9.02 -6.49 -5.37
C PHE A 361 9.75 -6.77 -4.05
N SER A 362 9.01 -6.53 -2.95
CA SER A 362 9.41 -6.93 -1.61
C SER A 362 8.37 -7.85 -1.01
N LEU A 363 8.85 -8.85 -0.28
CA LEU A 363 8.06 -9.88 0.37
C LEU A 363 8.33 -9.87 1.87
N ALA A 364 7.33 -10.26 2.67
CA ALA A 364 7.47 -10.44 4.09
C ALA A 364 6.77 -11.70 4.60
N ARG A 365 7.33 -12.30 5.65
CA ARG A 365 6.77 -13.45 6.36
C ARG A 365 7.26 -13.47 7.81
N ASN A 366 6.45 -13.97 8.71
CA ASN A 366 6.69 -13.94 10.15
C ASN A 366 7.64 -15.04 10.69
N GLY A 367 8.10 -15.98 9.87
CA GLY A 367 8.99 -17.06 10.29
C GLY A 367 9.51 -17.92 9.15
N LEU A 368 10.41 -18.84 9.46
CA LEU A 368 10.95 -19.83 8.53
C LEU A 368 9.99 -21.02 8.37
N LEU A 369 10.20 -21.82 7.34
CA LEU A 369 9.39 -22.96 6.92
C LEU A 369 7.92 -22.62 6.68
N SER A 370 7.35 -23.17 5.63
CA SER A 370 5.96 -22.89 5.26
C SER A 370 4.96 -23.59 6.19
N THR A 371 3.85 -22.90 6.49
CA THR A 371 2.69 -23.51 7.14
C THR A 371 1.87 -24.39 6.20
N ILE A 372 2.08 -24.26 4.89
CA ILE A 372 1.43 -25.08 3.86
C ILE A 372 2.45 -26.01 3.20
N PRO A 373 2.11 -27.30 3.00
CA PRO A 373 3.05 -28.29 2.45
C PRO A 373 3.33 -28.09 0.95
N VAL A 374 2.38 -27.54 0.21
CA VAL A 374 2.49 -27.29 -1.23
C VAL A 374 2.00 -25.90 -1.57
N VAL A 375 2.83 -25.15 -2.27
CA VAL A 375 2.46 -23.82 -2.77
C VAL A 375 1.56 -23.98 -4.00
N PRO A 376 0.37 -23.34 -4.05
CA PRO A 376 -0.47 -23.34 -5.24
C PRO A 376 0.24 -22.75 -6.46
N THR A 377 -0.11 -23.26 -7.65
CA THR A 377 0.45 -22.78 -8.94
C THR A 377 -0.16 -21.46 -9.35
#